data_33f5eb0b18e6ab9f6c9aeb27d7fb5033
#
_entry.id   33f5eb0b18e6ab9f6c9aeb27d7fb5033
#
_cell.length_a   1.000
_cell.length_b   1.000
_cell.length_c   1.000
_cell.angle_alpha   90.00
_cell.angle_beta   90.00
_cell.angle_gamma   90.00
#
_symmetry.space_group_name_H-M   'P 1'
#
loop_
_entity.id
_entity.type
_entity.pdbx_description
1 polymer ?
#
loop_
_entity_poly.entity_id
_entity_poly.type
_entity_poly.pdbx_seq_one_letter_code
_entity_poly.pdbx_strand_id
1 'polypeptide(L)'
;MTNGRGADGHGTAGEDGTADERGTVDRDAVRADRDAVRADRDAVRADPEAARVDRDAVRVDRVMDGLRAFGANYTEFTRRFATWLGLHSTDAAALVEILYAEDQGAPLSPARLSERVSLSSGATAILLKRLEQAGHIVRTRESTDRRVVTLRSSPDIRPRAMAFFGPYSERMAEAMAAYPPEEIERFEQFLGTLRSTVDALLANEYENGGPTPPAP
;
A
#
# COMPACT_ATOMS: atom_id res chain seq x y z
N MET A 1 -46.91 -60.22 7.52
CA MET A 1 -46.63 -61.59 7.20
C MET A 1 -45.20 -61.86 7.53
N THR A 2 -44.98 -62.36 8.67
CA THR A 2 -44.45 -63.71 9.07
C THR A 2 -42.92 -63.73 8.97
N ASN A 3 -42.24 -63.72 10.13
CA ASN A 3 -41.80 -64.85 10.94
C ASN A 3 -40.55 -65.54 10.35
N GLY A 4 -39.51 -65.71 11.11
CA GLY A 4 -39.13 -66.58 12.13
C GLY A 4 -37.62 -66.52 12.41
N ARG A 5 -37.19 -66.44 13.61
CA ARG A 5 -36.82 -67.46 14.61
C ARG A 5 -35.73 -68.45 14.19
N GLY A 6 -34.73 -68.49 15.05
CA GLY A 6 -33.99 -69.70 15.48
C GLY A 6 -32.52 -69.37 15.65
N ALA A 7 -31.91 -69.20 16.74
CA ALA A 7 -31.64 -70.02 17.90
C ALA A 7 -30.30 -70.78 17.80
N ASP A 8 -29.45 -70.48 18.78
CA ASP A 8 -28.55 -71.33 19.54
C ASP A 8 -27.26 -71.90 18.93
N GLY A 9 -26.18 -71.66 19.66
CA GLY A 9 -24.95 -72.44 19.57
C GLY A 9 -23.83 -71.95 20.43
N HIS A 10 -23.73 -72.46 21.61
CA HIS A 10 -22.65 -72.41 22.59
C HIS A 10 -21.24 -72.59 22.02
N GLY A 11 -20.24 -71.91 22.65
CA GLY A 11 -18.84 -72.27 22.50
C GLY A 11 -17.90 -71.35 23.27
N THR A 12 -17.63 -71.73 24.43
CA THR A 12 -16.65 -71.48 25.47
C THR A 12 -15.29 -70.88 25.07
N ALA A 13 -14.85 -69.92 25.91
CA ALA A 13 -13.53 -69.71 26.51
C ALA A 13 -12.30 -69.47 25.65
N GLY A 14 -11.67 -68.38 25.96
CA GLY A 14 -10.30 -68.05 25.64
C GLY A 14 -9.95 -66.66 26.21
N GLU A 15 -9.52 -66.62 27.46
CA GLU A 15 -8.84 -65.50 28.07
C GLU A 15 -7.58 -65.25 27.28
N ASP A 16 -7.37 -64.07 26.83
CA ASP A 16 -6.00 -63.50 26.93
C ASP A 16 -6.09 -61.96 26.93
N GLY A 17 -5.48 -61.44 27.97
CA GLY A 17 -5.44 -60.03 28.24
C GLY A 17 -4.47 -59.29 27.28
N THR A 18 -4.94 -58.26 26.66
CA THR A 18 -4.05 -57.21 26.21
C THR A 18 -4.52 -55.90 26.83
N ALA A 19 -3.57 -55.37 27.60
CA ALA A 19 -3.68 -54.17 28.37
C ALA A 19 -4.16 -52.99 27.56
N ASP A 20 -5.07 -52.27 28.16
CA ASP A 20 -5.46 -50.89 27.93
C ASP A 20 -4.23 -49.95 27.91
N GLU A 21 -3.68 -49.68 26.73
CA GLU A 21 -2.80 -48.57 26.51
C GLU A 21 -3.62 -47.28 26.35
N ARG A 22 -4.31 -46.92 27.41
CA ARG A 22 -4.70 -45.53 27.62
C ARG A 22 -3.42 -44.79 27.93
N GLY A 23 -2.90 -44.05 26.93
CA GLY A 23 -1.80 -43.11 27.05
C GLY A 23 -2.06 -42.19 28.24
N THR A 24 -1.41 -42.49 29.33
CA THR A 24 -1.30 -41.58 30.47
C THR A 24 -0.60 -40.32 29.95
N VAL A 25 -1.40 -39.28 29.64
CA VAL A 25 -0.89 -37.97 29.41
C VAL A 25 -0.04 -37.60 30.62
N ASP A 26 1.26 -37.49 30.42
CA ASP A 26 2.20 -37.16 31.47
C ASP A 26 1.83 -35.79 32.02
N ARG A 27 1.15 -35.80 33.15
CA ARG A 27 0.66 -34.59 33.82
C ARG A 27 1.78 -33.69 34.25
N ASP A 28 2.98 -34.24 34.45
CA ASP A 28 4.16 -33.47 34.82
C ASP A 28 4.76 -32.78 33.62
N ALA A 29 4.74 -33.38 32.42
CA ALA A 29 5.11 -32.75 31.18
C ALA A 29 4.17 -31.58 30.78
N VAL A 30 2.84 -31.81 30.93
CA VAL A 30 1.85 -30.74 30.69
C VAL A 30 1.97 -29.59 31.70
N ARG A 31 2.36 -29.92 32.94
CA ARG A 31 2.57 -28.91 33.99
C ARG A 31 3.83 -28.11 33.72
N ALA A 32 4.93 -28.76 33.33
CA ALA A 32 6.19 -28.11 32.94
C ALA A 32 6.00 -27.19 31.74
N ASP A 33 5.24 -27.59 30.73
CA ASP A 33 4.92 -26.77 29.55
C ASP A 33 4.08 -25.55 29.92
N ARG A 34 3.09 -25.72 30.81
CA ARG A 34 2.30 -24.60 31.35
C ARG A 34 3.12 -23.62 32.19
N ASP A 35 4.04 -24.14 32.98
CA ASP A 35 4.91 -23.32 33.83
C ASP A 35 5.97 -22.59 32.98
N ALA A 36 6.47 -23.21 31.89
CA ALA A 36 7.34 -22.57 30.91
C ALA A 36 6.61 -21.44 30.13
N VAL A 37 5.39 -21.68 29.66
CA VAL A 37 4.55 -20.64 28.99
C VAL A 37 4.18 -19.52 29.96
N ARG A 38 4.00 -19.85 31.24
CA ARG A 38 3.74 -18.83 32.29
C ARG A 38 4.96 -18.02 32.61
N ALA A 39 6.13 -18.67 32.71
CA ALA A 39 7.43 -17.99 32.92
C ALA A 39 7.78 -17.09 31.73
N ASP A 40 7.50 -17.49 30.50
CA ASP A 40 7.72 -16.69 29.29
C ASP A 40 6.75 -15.49 29.25
N ARG A 41 5.48 -15.69 29.65
CA ARG A 41 4.52 -14.56 29.82
C ARG A 41 4.91 -13.60 30.93
N ASP A 42 5.45 -14.12 32.02
CA ASP A 42 5.89 -13.30 33.17
C ASP A 42 7.23 -12.61 32.86
N ALA A 43 8.11 -13.22 32.05
CA ALA A 43 9.33 -12.59 31.52
C ALA A 43 8.99 -11.44 30.54
N VAL A 44 8.01 -11.62 29.67
CA VAL A 44 7.49 -10.54 28.78
C VAL A 44 6.81 -9.42 29.59
N ARG A 45 6.24 -9.73 30.76
CA ARG A 45 5.72 -8.71 31.70
C ARG A 45 6.78 -8.03 32.52
N ALA A 46 7.93 -8.66 32.70
CA ALA A 46 9.02 -8.15 33.54
C ALA A 46 9.91 -7.12 32.84
N ASP A 47 9.86 -7.02 31.50
CA ASP A 47 10.59 -6.02 30.74
C ASP A 47 9.61 -5.04 30.04
N PRO A 48 9.26 -3.93 30.70
CA PRO A 48 8.38 -2.92 30.12
C PRO A 48 8.98 -2.23 28.89
N GLU A 49 10.31 -2.25 28.73
CA GLU A 49 11.04 -1.70 27.59
C GLU A 49 10.86 -2.61 26.36
N ALA A 50 11.03 -3.92 26.48
CA ALA A 50 10.78 -4.88 25.42
C ALA A 50 9.32 -4.87 24.96
N ALA A 51 8.37 -4.80 25.90
CA ALA A 51 6.95 -4.67 25.58
C ALA A 51 6.58 -3.33 24.93
N ARG A 52 7.36 -2.28 25.15
CA ARG A 52 7.21 -0.98 24.48
C ARG A 52 7.74 -1.04 23.05
N VAL A 53 8.94 -1.60 22.84
CA VAL A 53 9.53 -1.78 21.51
C VAL A 53 8.62 -2.62 20.61
N ASP A 54 8.05 -3.70 21.12
CA ASP A 54 7.11 -4.54 20.36
C ASP A 54 5.84 -3.78 19.98
N ARG A 55 5.27 -3.01 20.90
CA ARG A 55 4.09 -2.17 20.60
C ARG A 55 4.39 -1.08 19.58
N ASP A 56 5.57 -0.49 19.62
CA ASP A 56 5.95 0.55 18.67
C ASP A 56 6.21 -0.05 17.29
N ALA A 57 6.82 -1.24 17.19
CA ALA A 57 6.95 -2.00 15.94
C ALA A 57 5.59 -2.31 15.32
N VAL A 58 4.64 -2.82 16.09
CA VAL A 58 3.26 -3.11 15.63
C VAL A 58 2.55 -1.83 15.14
N ARG A 59 2.84 -0.67 15.74
CA ARG A 59 2.27 0.61 15.25
C ARG A 59 2.85 1.01 13.90
N VAL A 60 4.17 0.89 13.75
CA VAL A 60 4.83 1.17 12.47
C VAL A 60 4.26 0.29 11.36
N ASP A 61 4.13 -1.02 11.59
CA ASP A 61 3.57 -1.96 10.62
C ASP A 61 2.15 -1.55 10.20
N ARG A 62 1.29 -1.19 11.15
CA ARG A 62 -0.08 -0.73 10.84
C ARG A 62 -0.09 0.55 10.00
N VAL A 63 0.80 1.49 10.29
CA VAL A 63 0.93 2.71 9.50
C VAL A 63 1.39 2.39 8.09
N MET A 64 2.39 1.50 7.95
CA MET A 64 2.88 1.07 6.63
C MET A 64 1.80 0.34 5.83
N ASP A 65 1.00 -0.51 6.45
CA ASP A 65 -0.13 -1.18 5.80
C ASP A 65 -1.21 -0.18 5.38
N GLY A 66 -1.51 0.81 6.23
CA GLY A 66 -2.42 1.91 5.90
C GLY A 66 -1.94 2.72 4.69
N LEU A 67 -0.64 3.07 4.64
CA LEU A 67 -0.04 3.79 3.51
C LEU A 67 -0.07 2.96 2.22
N ARG A 68 0.21 1.65 2.28
CA ARG A 68 0.10 0.75 1.12
C ARG A 68 -1.33 0.69 0.60
N ALA A 69 -2.30 0.49 1.48
CA ALA A 69 -3.72 0.45 1.12
C ALA A 69 -4.19 1.78 0.51
N PHE A 70 -3.78 2.91 1.10
CA PHE A 70 -4.08 4.24 0.57
C PHE A 70 -3.47 4.43 -0.82
N GLY A 71 -2.20 4.06 -1.02
CA GLY A 71 -1.53 4.15 -2.31
C GLY A 71 -2.20 3.30 -3.39
N ALA A 72 -2.63 2.07 -3.06
CA ALA A 72 -3.37 1.20 -3.96
C ALA A 72 -4.73 1.82 -4.36
N ASN A 73 -5.47 2.37 -3.40
CA ASN A 73 -6.74 3.04 -3.65
C ASN A 73 -6.56 4.29 -4.53
N TYR A 74 -5.52 5.08 -4.28
CA TYR A 74 -5.22 6.26 -5.08
C TYR A 74 -4.84 5.90 -6.53
N THR A 75 -4.07 4.83 -6.71
CA THR A 75 -3.73 4.28 -8.03
C THR A 75 -4.98 3.85 -8.79
N GLU A 76 -5.89 3.13 -8.14
CA GLU A 76 -7.17 2.72 -8.73
C GLU A 76 -8.04 3.93 -9.08
N PHE A 77 -8.04 4.95 -8.23
CA PHE A 77 -8.78 6.19 -8.50
C PHE A 77 -8.24 6.91 -9.74
N THR A 78 -6.92 7.01 -9.89
CA THR A 78 -6.28 7.56 -11.09
C THR A 78 -6.58 6.72 -12.34
N ARG A 79 -6.65 5.40 -12.22
CA ARG A 79 -7.04 4.50 -13.31
C ARG A 79 -8.49 4.75 -13.76
N ARG A 80 -9.41 5.02 -12.82
CA ARG A 80 -10.80 5.41 -13.16
C ARG A 80 -10.85 6.75 -13.87
N PHE A 81 -10.02 7.71 -13.47
CA PHE A 81 -9.88 8.98 -14.19
C PHE A 81 -9.40 8.77 -15.63
N ALA A 82 -8.42 7.88 -15.84
CA ALA A 82 -7.98 7.49 -17.17
C ALA A 82 -9.14 6.96 -18.02
N THR A 83 -9.90 6.00 -17.48
CA THR A 83 -11.06 5.41 -18.17
C THR A 83 -12.12 6.47 -18.49
N TRP A 84 -12.40 7.38 -17.55
CA TRP A 84 -13.39 8.44 -17.72
C TRP A 84 -13.00 9.45 -18.80
N LEU A 85 -11.70 9.74 -18.97
CA LEU A 85 -11.19 10.60 -20.04
C LEU A 85 -10.93 9.85 -21.36
N GLY A 86 -10.99 8.52 -21.39
CA GLY A 86 -10.61 7.70 -22.55
C GLY A 86 -9.09 7.69 -22.80
N LEU A 87 -8.28 7.84 -21.74
CA LEU A 87 -6.81 7.87 -21.80
C LEU A 87 -6.19 6.53 -21.40
N HIS A 88 -4.96 6.30 -21.82
CA HIS A 88 -4.12 5.30 -21.20
C HIS A 88 -3.78 5.69 -19.75
N SER A 89 -3.62 4.70 -18.86
CA SER A 89 -3.32 4.95 -17.44
C SER A 89 -2.05 5.80 -17.24
N THR A 90 -1.02 5.57 -18.03
CA THR A 90 0.23 6.36 -17.99
C THR A 90 0.02 7.81 -18.42
N ASP A 91 -0.82 8.04 -19.43
CA ASP A 91 -1.14 9.40 -19.92
C ASP A 91 -1.96 10.17 -18.85
N ALA A 92 -2.89 9.49 -18.20
CA ALA A 92 -3.67 10.07 -17.11
C ALA A 92 -2.79 10.37 -15.88
N ALA A 93 -1.87 9.47 -15.51
CA ALA A 93 -0.94 9.72 -14.42
C ALA A 93 -0.05 10.96 -14.70
N ALA A 94 0.47 11.08 -15.93
CA ALA A 94 1.24 12.25 -16.33
C ALA A 94 0.40 13.55 -16.31
N LEU A 95 -0.85 13.47 -16.74
CA LEU A 95 -1.78 14.62 -16.69
C LEU A 95 -2.05 15.04 -15.25
N VAL A 96 -2.26 14.09 -14.32
CA VAL A 96 -2.44 14.38 -12.88
C VAL A 96 -1.19 15.07 -12.31
N GLU A 97 0.01 14.61 -12.66
CA GLU A 97 1.26 15.24 -12.24
C GLU A 97 1.40 16.68 -12.75
N ILE A 98 0.98 16.94 -13.99
CA ILE A 98 1.00 18.29 -14.58
C ILE A 98 0.00 19.19 -13.84
N LEU A 99 -1.24 18.74 -13.64
CA LEU A 99 -2.28 19.48 -12.91
C LEU A 99 -1.82 19.82 -11.49
N TYR A 100 -1.32 18.83 -10.77
CA TYR A 100 -0.82 19.00 -9.41
C TYR A 100 0.32 20.01 -9.33
N ALA A 101 1.29 19.92 -10.23
CA ALA A 101 2.42 20.86 -10.25
C ALA A 101 1.99 22.31 -10.57
N GLU A 102 0.98 22.47 -11.43
CA GLU A 102 0.38 23.79 -11.69
C GLU A 102 -0.30 24.35 -10.44
N ASP A 103 -1.05 23.53 -9.70
CA ASP A 103 -1.74 23.95 -8.47
C ASP A 103 -0.75 24.37 -7.38
N GLN A 104 0.45 23.76 -7.38
CA GLN A 104 1.56 24.18 -6.51
C GLN A 104 2.34 25.40 -7.02
N GLY A 105 1.95 25.99 -8.14
CA GLY A 105 2.67 27.11 -8.75
C GLY A 105 4.04 26.76 -9.34
N ALA A 106 4.36 25.48 -9.50
CA ALA A 106 5.63 24.95 -9.96
C ALA A 106 5.46 24.03 -11.19
N PRO A 107 5.03 24.56 -12.35
CA PRO A 107 4.74 23.77 -13.54
C PRO A 107 5.97 22.99 -14.01
N LEU A 108 5.73 21.77 -14.51
CA LEU A 108 6.78 20.84 -14.89
C LEU A 108 7.37 21.14 -16.26
N SER A 109 8.68 20.92 -16.39
CA SER A 109 9.32 20.72 -17.70
C SER A 109 9.13 19.25 -18.14
N PRO A 110 9.30 18.93 -19.46
CA PRO A 110 9.28 17.55 -19.94
C PRO A 110 10.28 16.62 -19.21
N ALA A 111 11.47 17.13 -18.88
CA ALA A 111 12.48 16.37 -18.14
C ALA A 111 12.01 16.03 -16.72
N ARG A 112 11.46 17.02 -16.00
CA ARG A 112 10.91 16.79 -14.66
C ARG A 112 9.71 15.86 -14.66
N LEU A 113 8.85 15.93 -15.68
CA LEU A 113 7.77 14.97 -15.82
C LEU A 113 8.31 13.56 -16.05
N SER A 114 9.32 13.39 -16.90
CA SER A 114 9.98 12.11 -17.17
C SER A 114 10.46 11.43 -15.88
N GLU A 115 11.08 12.18 -14.97
CA GLU A 115 11.52 11.73 -13.67
C GLU A 115 10.33 11.27 -12.80
N ARG A 116 9.26 12.09 -12.72
CA ARG A 116 8.08 11.81 -11.89
C ARG A 116 7.29 10.58 -12.33
N VAL A 117 7.17 10.37 -13.64
CA VAL A 117 6.42 9.22 -14.18
C VAL A 117 7.33 8.01 -14.49
N SER A 118 8.60 8.08 -14.14
CA SER A 118 9.61 7.02 -14.34
C SER A 118 9.65 6.50 -15.80
N LEU A 119 9.62 7.41 -16.77
CA LEU A 119 9.68 7.10 -18.19
C LEU A 119 10.98 7.62 -18.81
N SER A 120 11.46 6.95 -19.86
CA SER A 120 12.54 7.49 -20.68
C SER A 120 12.10 8.78 -21.41
N SER A 121 13.06 9.63 -21.76
CA SER A 121 12.79 10.87 -22.50
C SER A 121 12.02 10.62 -23.81
N GLY A 122 12.31 9.52 -24.52
CA GLY A 122 11.60 9.14 -25.73
C GLY A 122 10.15 8.74 -25.46
N ALA A 123 9.90 7.93 -24.42
CA ALA A 123 8.54 7.51 -24.03
C ALA A 123 7.74 8.75 -23.55
N THR A 124 8.36 9.65 -22.78
CA THR A 124 7.75 10.90 -22.34
C THR A 124 7.39 11.79 -23.52
N ALA A 125 8.25 11.91 -24.53
CA ALA A 125 7.95 12.69 -25.74
C ALA A 125 6.73 12.16 -26.49
N ILE A 126 6.60 10.83 -26.61
CA ILE A 126 5.45 10.17 -27.25
C ILE A 126 4.16 10.42 -26.44
N LEU A 127 4.22 10.25 -25.12
CA LEU A 127 3.13 10.51 -24.19
C LEU A 127 2.64 11.96 -24.29
N LEU A 128 3.57 12.92 -24.23
CA LEU A 128 3.25 14.34 -24.33
C LEU A 128 2.60 14.68 -25.67
N LYS A 129 3.09 14.09 -26.77
CA LYS A 129 2.48 14.28 -28.10
C LYS A 129 1.01 13.79 -28.10
N ARG A 130 0.71 12.64 -27.49
CA ARG A 130 -0.68 12.14 -27.38
C ARG A 130 -1.56 13.08 -26.58
N LEU A 131 -1.07 13.55 -25.41
CA LEU A 131 -1.83 14.49 -24.56
C LEU A 131 -2.06 15.86 -25.26
N GLU A 132 -1.10 16.35 -26.03
CA GLU A 132 -1.25 17.56 -26.85
C GLU A 132 -2.28 17.37 -27.97
N GLN A 133 -2.18 16.25 -28.69
CA GLN A 133 -3.14 15.92 -29.76
C GLN A 133 -4.56 15.71 -29.24
N ALA A 134 -4.71 15.19 -28.04
CA ALA A 134 -6.00 15.07 -27.36
C ALA A 134 -6.49 16.41 -26.77
N GLY A 135 -5.71 17.48 -26.86
CA GLY A 135 -6.08 18.80 -26.34
C GLY A 135 -6.09 18.90 -24.82
N HIS A 136 -5.35 18.03 -24.12
CA HIS A 136 -5.34 18.02 -22.67
C HIS A 136 -4.23 18.89 -22.07
N ILE A 137 -3.13 19.08 -22.79
CA ILE A 137 -2.02 19.92 -22.37
C ILE A 137 -1.58 20.85 -23.48
N VAL A 138 -0.85 21.89 -23.08
CA VAL A 138 -0.14 22.82 -23.97
C VAL A 138 1.29 23.00 -23.48
N ARG A 139 2.22 23.20 -24.40
CA ARG A 139 3.59 23.61 -24.08
C ARG A 139 3.70 25.11 -24.14
N THR A 140 4.16 25.71 -23.07
CA THR A 140 4.42 27.15 -23.01
C THR A 140 5.91 27.39 -22.85
N ARG A 141 6.35 28.55 -23.29
CA ARG A 141 7.71 29.05 -23.05
C ARG A 141 7.60 30.21 -22.08
N GLU A 142 8.26 30.10 -20.96
CA GLU A 142 8.24 31.17 -19.95
C GLU A 142 8.96 32.41 -20.50
N SER A 143 8.41 33.58 -20.19
CA SER A 143 8.87 34.86 -20.77
C SER A 143 10.28 35.25 -20.34
N THR A 144 10.78 34.75 -19.22
CA THR A 144 12.10 35.06 -18.65
C THR A 144 13.23 34.21 -19.23
N ASP A 145 12.96 32.95 -19.61
CA ASP A 145 13.90 32.11 -20.37
C ASP A 145 13.18 31.32 -21.46
N ARG A 146 13.31 31.76 -22.69
CA ARG A 146 12.69 31.11 -23.86
C ARG A 146 13.20 29.70 -24.14
N ARG A 147 14.24 29.22 -23.42
CA ARG A 147 14.78 27.88 -23.54
C ARG A 147 14.00 26.86 -22.68
N VAL A 148 13.34 27.36 -21.63
CA VAL A 148 12.58 26.48 -20.72
C VAL A 148 11.17 26.29 -21.27
N VAL A 149 10.88 25.05 -21.65
CA VAL A 149 9.54 24.59 -22.01
C VAL A 149 8.86 24.11 -20.76
N THR A 150 7.68 24.65 -20.45
CA THR A 150 6.81 24.19 -19.37
C THR A 150 5.56 23.54 -19.91
N LEU A 151 5.07 22.56 -19.18
CA LEU A 151 3.84 21.83 -19.46
C LEU A 151 2.71 22.49 -18.68
N ARG A 152 1.62 22.76 -19.37
CA ARG A 152 0.42 23.33 -18.77
C ARG A 152 -0.80 22.48 -19.15
N SER A 153 -1.75 22.38 -18.25
CA SER A 153 -3.06 21.84 -18.58
C SER A 153 -3.79 22.77 -19.55
N SER A 154 -4.58 22.21 -20.45
CA SER A 154 -5.43 23.03 -21.29
C SER A 154 -6.60 23.63 -20.48
N PRO A 155 -7.16 24.77 -20.91
CA PRO A 155 -8.32 25.37 -20.24
C PRO A 155 -9.52 24.40 -20.14
N ASP A 156 -9.68 23.49 -21.09
CA ASP A 156 -10.80 22.54 -21.15
C ASP A 156 -10.66 21.36 -20.22
N ILE A 157 -9.41 20.90 -19.95
CA ILE A 157 -9.18 19.74 -19.10
C ILE A 157 -9.31 20.06 -17.62
N ARG A 158 -8.95 21.28 -17.21
CA ARG A 158 -9.01 21.67 -15.81
C ARG A 158 -10.41 21.57 -15.19
N PRO A 159 -11.49 22.11 -15.77
CA PRO A 159 -12.84 21.91 -15.25
C PRO A 159 -13.27 20.43 -15.20
N ARG A 160 -12.85 19.64 -16.20
CA ARG A 160 -13.12 18.21 -16.23
C ARG A 160 -12.41 17.48 -15.09
N ALA A 161 -11.12 17.76 -14.89
CA ALA A 161 -10.38 17.21 -13.77
C ALA A 161 -11.00 17.60 -12.43
N MET A 162 -11.40 18.86 -12.25
CA MET A 162 -12.08 19.31 -11.04
C MET A 162 -13.43 18.61 -10.83
N ALA A 163 -14.20 18.36 -11.88
CA ALA A 163 -15.46 17.60 -11.79
C ALA A 163 -15.23 16.16 -11.32
N PHE A 164 -14.09 15.54 -11.69
CA PHE A 164 -13.75 14.18 -11.27
C PHE A 164 -13.14 14.14 -9.86
N PHE A 165 -12.14 14.99 -9.58
CA PHE A 165 -11.40 14.97 -8.33
C PHE A 165 -12.05 15.77 -7.20
N GLY A 166 -12.93 16.74 -7.51
CA GLY A 166 -13.58 17.60 -6.53
C GLY A 166 -14.30 16.82 -5.42
N PRO A 167 -15.21 15.89 -5.74
CA PRO A 167 -15.89 15.09 -4.72
C PRO A 167 -14.94 14.27 -3.85
N TYR A 168 -13.83 13.79 -4.41
CA TYR A 168 -12.78 13.10 -3.64
C TYR A 168 -12.09 14.07 -2.69
N SER A 169 -11.68 15.25 -3.17
CA SER A 169 -11.00 16.26 -2.36
C SER A 169 -11.89 16.77 -1.21
N GLU A 170 -13.19 16.97 -1.47
CA GLU A 170 -14.17 17.34 -0.45
C GLU A 170 -14.28 16.29 0.66
N ARG A 171 -14.41 15.00 0.28
CA ARG A 171 -14.46 13.89 1.25
C ARG A 171 -13.17 13.76 2.07
N MET A 172 -12.01 13.96 1.44
CA MET A 172 -10.74 13.94 2.15
C MET A 172 -10.63 15.12 3.11
N ALA A 173 -11.06 16.32 2.70
CA ALA A 173 -11.09 17.49 3.58
C ALA A 173 -12.05 17.29 4.78
N GLU A 174 -13.25 16.73 4.55
CA GLU A 174 -14.18 16.36 5.62
C GLU A 174 -13.55 15.37 6.61
N ALA A 175 -12.88 14.34 6.12
CA ALA A 175 -12.23 13.35 6.96
C ALA A 175 -11.10 13.97 7.83
N MET A 176 -10.31 14.87 7.24
CA MET A 176 -9.25 15.58 7.96
C MET A 176 -9.77 16.62 8.95
N ALA A 177 -10.92 17.25 8.67
CA ALA A 177 -11.53 18.22 9.57
C ALA A 177 -12.02 17.60 10.91
N ALA A 178 -12.10 16.28 11.01
CA ALA A 178 -12.41 15.57 12.25
C ALA A 178 -11.22 15.55 13.25
N TYR A 179 -10.03 15.96 12.83
CA TYR A 179 -8.81 15.95 13.64
C TYR A 179 -8.43 17.38 14.07
N PRO A 180 -7.84 17.54 15.26
CA PRO A 180 -7.30 18.83 15.68
C PRO A 180 -6.21 19.34 14.73
N PRO A 181 -6.08 20.67 14.55
CA PRO A 181 -5.07 21.23 13.65
C PRO A 181 -3.63 20.76 13.96
N GLU A 182 -3.30 20.59 15.23
CA GLU A 182 -1.98 20.15 15.68
C GLU A 182 -1.67 18.70 15.26
N GLU A 183 -2.69 17.85 15.15
CA GLU A 183 -2.52 16.46 14.64
C GLU A 183 -2.32 16.47 13.13
N ILE A 184 -3.05 17.32 12.41
CA ILE A 184 -2.88 17.49 10.96
C ILE A 184 -1.47 18.02 10.63
N GLU A 185 -0.98 19.00 11.39
CA GLU A 185 0.38 19.53 11.23
C GLU A 185 1.45 18.46 11.46
N ARG A 186 1.29 17.63 12.50
CA ARG A 186 2.20 16.49 12.75
C ARG A 186 2.14 15.45 11.63
N PHE A 187 0.95 15.21 11.11
CA PHE A 187 0.77 14.29 9.98
C PHE A 187 1.42 14.83 8.70
N GLU A 188 1.29 16.11 8.43
CA GLU A 188 1.98 16.78 7.31
C GLU A 188 3.50 16.62 7.41
N GLN A 189 4.09 16.90 8.58
CA GLN A 189 5.51 16.74 8.84
C GLN A 189 5.97 15.28 8.64
N PHE A 190 5.18 14.33 9.13
CA PHE A 190 5.43 12.90 8.95
C PHE A 190 5.42 12.49 7.49
N LEU A 191 4.41 12.89 6.71
CA LEU A 191 4.34 12.62 5.27
C LEU A 191 5.51 13.27 4.52
N GLY A 192 5.89 14.49 4.91
CA GLY A 192 7.07 15.17 4.38
C GLY A 192 8.36 14.37 4.59
N THR A 193 8.55 13.82 5.78
CA THR A 193 9.69 12.96 6.11
C THR A 193 9.69 11.67 5.28
N LEU A 194 8.55 10.99 5.19
CA LEU A 194 8.43 9.76 4.39
C LEU A 194 8.74 10.03 2.91
N ARG A 195 8.19 11.11 2.36
CA ARG A 195 8.46 11.50 0.98
C ARG A 195 9.94 11.74 0.74
N SER A 196 10.58 12.55 1.58
CA SER A 196 12.02 12.84 1.45
C SER A 196 12.88 11.57 1.56
N THR A 197 12.48 10.61 2.41
CA THR A 197 13.18 9.33 2.53
C THR A 197 13.07 8.50 1.24
N VAL A 198 11.88 8.43 0.65
CA VAL A 198 11.67 7.70 -0.61
C VAL A 198 12.40 8.40 -1.76
N ASP A 199 12.33 9.74 -1.85
CA ASP A 199 13.04 10.52 -2.87
C ASP A 199 14.56 10.28 -2.79
N ALA A 200 15.14 10.22 -1.58
CA ALA A 200 16.55 9.92 -1.39
C ALA A 200 16.93 8.49 -1.79
N LEU A 201 16.07 7.50 -1.49
CA LEU A 201 16.28 6.12 -1.92
C LEU A 201 16.26 5.98 -3.44
N LEU A 202 15.29 6.60 -4.11
CA LEU A 202 15.18 6.58 -5.57
C LEU A 202 16.39 7.27 -6.24
N ALA A 203 16.87 8.39 -5.69
CA ALA A 203 18.06 9.08 -6.19
C ALA A 203 19.31 8.19 -6.09
N ASN A 204 19.51 7.51 -4.94
CA ASN A 204 20.65 6.63 -4.72
C ASN A 204 20.62 5.37 -5.62
N GLU A 205 19.43 4.83 -5.91
CA GLU A 205 19.27 3.71 -6.83
C GLU A 205 19.68 4.08 -8.26
N TYR A 206 19.35 5.29 -8.71
CA TYR A 206 19.79 5.79 -10.02
C TYR A 206 21.31 5.97 -10.13
N GLU A 207 21.97 6.39 -9.05
CA GLU A 207 23.41 6.59 -9.03
C GLU A 207 24.20 5.27 -8.92
N ASN A 208 23.67 4.26 -8.24
CA ASN A 208 24.35 2.99 -7.93
C ASN A 208 23.89 1.79 -8.78
N GLY A 209 23.05 2.01 -9.80
CA GLY A 209 22.60 0.96 -10.73
C GLY A 209 21.51 0.03 -10.22
N GLY A 210 20.85 0.38 -9.11
CA GLY A 210 19.71 -0.33 -8.54
C GLY A 210 20.03 -1.73 -7.96
N PRO A 211 19.10 -2.34 -7.22
CA PRO A 211 19.27 -3.70 -6.73
C PRO A 211 19.29 -4.68 -7.91
N THR A 212 20.32 -5.52 -7.96
CA THR A 212 20.42 -6.57 -8.98
C THR A 212 19.25 -7.56 -8.78
N PRO A 213 18.43 -7.85 -9.81
CA PRO A 213 17.38 -8.84 -9.66
C PRO A 213 18.00 -10.19 -9.29
N PRO A 214 17.32 -10.99 -8.44
CA PRO A 214 17.78 -12.33 -8.11
C PRO A 214 17.90 -13.15 -9.40
N ALA A 215 18.96 -13.97 -9.48
CA ALA A 215 19.16 -14.87 -10.61
C ALA A 215 17.94 -15.82 -10.75
N PRO A 216 17.51 -16.14 -11.98
CA PRO A 216 16.34 -16.99 -12.23
C PRO A 216 16.50 -18.41 -11.69
#